data_98f590bb6c40e8118816b3dc15569d44
#
_entry.id   98f590bb6c40e8118816b3dc15569d44
#
_cell.length_a   1.000
_cell.length_b   1.000
_cell.length_c   1.000
_cell.angle_alpha   90.00
_cell.angle_beta   90.00
_cell.angle_gamma   90.00
#
_symmetry.space_group_name_H-M   'P 1'
#
loop_
_entity.id
_entity.type
_entity.pdbx_description
1 polymer ?
#
loop_
_entity_poly.entity_id
_entity_poly.type
_entity_poly.pdbx_seq_one_letter_code
_entity_poly.pdbx_strand_id
1 'polypeptide(L)'
;NWAGLGSYMSIIITLILFTLIIKFVYKIKFDETVHNFVNGSKKMVGTVFLVILTYAILVSTYNHSFISTIITWVSESKLGINLVTASIISAIGSLLHSDLYYTVAGVYSPLISAVSDESMLATYAMTFQSIYGIVGIIGPTSFLLIVALKYLDVPYTSWVKYIWRFVLMLLLIVILVLLVMALI
;
A
#
# COMPACT_ATOMS: atom_id res chain seq x y z
N ASN A 1 -0.78 19.75 8.92
CA ASN A 1 0.52 19.48 8.31
C ASN A 1 0.52 19.96 6.85
N TRP A 2 0.95 21.20 6.62
CA TRP A 2 0.93 21.88 5.30
C TRP A 2 1.83 21.21 4.26
N ALA A 3 2.85 20.46 4.69
CA ALA A 3 3.77 19.75 3.79
C ALA A 3 3.08 18.66 2.94
N GLY A 4 2.11 17.94 3.49
CA GLY A 4 1.35 16.94 2.75
C GLY A 4 0.42 17.55 1.69
N LEU A 5 -0.26 18.64 2.03
CA LEU A 5 -1.12 19.37 1.09
C LEU A 5 -0.32 19.94 -0.08
N GLY A 6 0.92 20.43 0.17
CA GLY A 6 1.81 20.92 -0.88
C GLY A 6 2.16 19.88 -1.93
N SER A 7 2.37 18.63 -1.53
CA SER A 7 2.68 17.53 -2.45
C SER A 7 1.49 17.20 -3.36
N TYR A 8 0.28 17.10 -2.82
CA TYR A 8 -0.93 16.85 -3.63
C TYR A 8 -1.24 18.00 -4.58
N MET A 9 -1.11 19.25 -4.13
CA MET A 9 -1.29 20.42 -4.97
C MET A 9 -0.28 20.47 -6.11
N SER A 10 0.97 20.11 -5.86
CA SER A 10 2.00 20.04 -6.90
C SER A 10 1.65 19.00 -7.98
N ILE A 11 1.15 17.83 -7.60
CA ILE A 11 0.70 16.81 -8.56
C ILE A 11 -0.48 17.32 -9.38
N ILE A 12 -1.48 17.92 -8.75
CA ILE A 12 -2.65 18.47 -9.45
C ILE A 12 -2.24 19.54 -10.44
N ILE A 13 -1.39 20.50 -10.03
CA ILE A 13 -0.89 21.57 -10.90
C ILE A 13 -0.12 20.97 -12.09
N THR A 14 0.75 19.99 -11.84
CA THR A 14 1.51 19.31 -12.88
C THR A 14 0.59 18.63 -13.90
N LEU A 15 -0.45 17.92 -13.46
CA LEU A 15 -1.42 17.27 -14.34
C LEU A 15 -2.21 18.29 -15.17
N ILE A 16 -2.60 19.42 -14.57
CA ILE A 16 -3.27 20.52 -15.31
C ILE A 16 -2.35 21.09 -16.38
N LEU A 17 -1.07 21.36 -16.05
CA LEU A 17 -0.10 21.86 -17.00
C LEU A 17 0.13 20.88 -18.17
N PHE A 18 0.28 19.58 -17.88
CA PHE A 18 0.40 18.58 -18.95
C PHE A 18 -0.85 18.53 -19.83
N THR A 19 -2.04 18.62 -19.24
CA THR A 19 -3.30 18.67 -20.02
C THR A 19 -3.33 19.88 -20.93
N LEU A 20 -2.91 21.05 -20.46
CA LEU A 20 -2.82 22.26 -21.28
C LEU A 20 -1.78 22.12 -22.41
N ILE A 21 -0.59 21.57 -22.12
CA ILE A 21 0.44 21.30 -23.13
C ILE A 21 -0.11 20.39 -24.24
N ILE A 22 -0.74 19.27 -23.87
CA ILE A 22 -1.35 18.34 -24.81
C ILE A 22 -2.41 19.06 -25.65
N LYS A 23 -3.29 19.84 -25.02
CA LYS A 23 -4.30 20.62 -25.73
C LYS A 23 -3.67 21.54 -26.80
N PHE A 24 -2.59 22.26 -26.45
CA PHE A 24 -1.93 23.18 -27.39
C PHE A 24 -1.21 22.42 -28.51
N VAL A 25 -0.47 21.37 -28.20
CA VAL A 25 0.27 20.56 -29.18
C VAL A 25 -0.66 19.92 -30.20
N TYR A 26 -1.76 19.33 -29.74
CA TYR A 26 -2.73 18.65 -30.61
C TYR A 26 -3.85 19.56 -31.11
N LYS A 27 -3.80 20.87 -30.79
CA LYS A 27 -4.78 21.88 -31.21
C LYS A 27 -6.23 21.49 -30.87
N ILE A 28 -6.44 20.85 -29.71
CA ILE A 28 -7.75 20.40 -29.23
C ILE A 28 -8.60 21.63 -28.86
N LYS A 29 -9.86 21.68 -29.31
CA LYS A 29 -10.79 22.74 -28.93
C LYS A 29 -11.10 22.72 -27.44
N PHE A 30 -11.35 23.90 -26.87
CA PHE A 30 -11.62 24.02 -25.43
C PHE A 30 -12.82 23.17 -24.99
N ASP A 31 -13.92 23.22 -25.74
CA ASP A 31 -15.14 22.45 -25.46
C ASP A 31 -14.89 20.94 -25.48
N GLU A 32 -14.06 20.47 -26.42
CA GLU A 32 -13.65 19.07 -26.49
C GLU A 32 -12.78 18.67 -25.29
N THR A 33 -11.87 19.55 -24.86
CA THR A 33 -11.06 19.33 -23.66
C THR A 33 -11.95 19.19 -22.41
N VAL A 34 -12.91 20.09 -22.24
CA VAL A 34 -13.86 20.06 -21.12
C VAL A 34 -14.74 18.80 -21.19
N HIS A 35 -15.25 18.47 -22.37
CA HIS A 35 -16.07 17.28 -22.57
C HIS A 35 -15.30 15.99 -22.21
N ASN A 36 -14.06 15.86 -22.67
CA ASN A 36 -13.20 14.72 -22.37
C ASN A 36 -12.86 14.64 -20.87
N PHE A 37 -12.60 15.77 -20.23
CA PHE A 37 -12.36 15.84 -18.79
C PHE A 37 -13.59 15.37 -18.00
N VAL A 38 -14.78 15.89 -18.34
CA VAL A 38 -16.04 15.49 -17.68
C VAL A 38 -16.35 14.00 -17.88
N ASN A 39 -16.15 13.48 -19.09
CA ASN A 39 -16.36 12.06 -19.36
C ASN A 39 -15.34 11.17 -18.64
N GLY A 40 -14.08 11.59 -18.58
CA GLY A 40 -13.06 10.92 -17.77
C GLY A 40 -13.42 10.90 -16.28
N SER A 41 -13.84 12.04 -15.75
CA SER A 41 -14.27 12.16 -14.35
C SER A 41 -15.46 11.26 -14.02
N LYS A 42 -16.47 11.20 -14.91
CA LYS A 42 -17.62 10.30 -14.73
C LYS A 42 -17.20 8.84 -14.64
N LYS A 43 -16.24 8.39 -15.45
CA LYS A 43 -15.72 7.02 -15.40
C LYS A 43 -14.98 6.71 -14.09
N MET A 44 -14.40 7.73 -13.45
CA MET A 44 -13.64 7.57 -12.21
C MET A 44 -14.48 7.65 -10.93
N VAL A 45 -15.74 8.05 -10.98
CA VAL A 45 -16.62 8.20 -9.79
C VAL A 45 -16.65 6.92 -8.94
N GLY A 46 -16.86 5.75 -9.57
CA GLY A 46 -16.87 4.47 -8.85
C GLY A 46 -15.52 4.15 -8.18
N THR A 47 -14.41 4.50 -8.83
CA THR A 47 -13.06 4.31 -8.28
C THR A 47 -12.83 5.23 -7.08
N VAL A 48 -13.24 6.50 -7.16
CA VAL A 48 -13.16 7.46 -6.05
C VAL A 48 -13.96 6.94 -4.85
N PHE A 49 -15.15 6.41 -5.07
CA PHE A 49 -15.96 5.82 -3.99
C PHE A 49 -15.25 4.63 -3.32
N LEU A 50 -14.64 3.72 -4.10
CA LEU A 50 -13.84 2.60 -3.57
C LEU A 50 -12.64 3.09 -2.76
N VAL A 51 -11.94 4.13 -3.23
CA VAL A 51 -10.82 4.73 -2.49
C VAL A 51 -11.30 5.31 -1.16
N ILE A 52 -12.43 6.02 -1.14
CA ILE A 52 -13.03 6.55 0.11
C ILE A 52 -13.35 5.42 1.09
N LEU A 53 -13.97 4.33 0.62
CA LEU A 53 -14.26 3.16 1.47
C LEU A 53 -12.98 2.52 2.02
N THR A 54 -11.95 2.38 1.18
CA THR A 54 -10.64 1.85 1.60
C THR A 54 -10.02 2.72 2.69
N TYR A 55 -10.06 4.04 2.53
CA TYR A 55 -9.60 4.97 3.55
C TYR A 55 -10.42 4.93 4.83
N ALA A 56 -11.73 4.76 4.74
CA ALA A 56 -12.59 4.60 5.92
C ALA A 56 -12.22 3.34 6.72
N ILE A 57 -11.98 2.21 6.06
CA ILE A 57 -11.49 0.98 6.69
C ILE A 57 -10.13 1.22 7.35
N LEU A 58 -9.20 1.84 6.64
CA LEU A 58 -7.84 2.14 7.11
C LEU A 58 -7.87 3.01 8.37
N VAL A 59 -8.60 4.11 8.37
CA VAL A 59 -8.73 5.01 9.53
C VAL A 59 -9.42 4.29 10.71
N SER A 60 -10.44 3.48 10.43
CA SER A 60 -11.14 2.72 11.45
C SER A 60 -10.22 1.69 12.13
N THR A 61 -9.49 0.90 11.34
CA THR A 61 -8.57 -0.13 11.88
C THR A 61 -7.37 0.48 12.60
N TYR A 62 -6.90 1.64 12.15
CA TYR A 62 -5.83 2.37 12.82
C TYR A 62 -6.27 2.89 14.22
N ASN A 63 -7.45 3.51 14.30
CA ASN A 63 -7.95 4.05 15.56
C ASN A 63 -8.38 2.97 16.58
N HIS A 64 -8.76 1.79 16.12
CA HIS A 64 -9.15 0.68 17.01
C HIS A 64 -7.99 -0.19 17.49
N SER A 65 -6.76 0.18 17.23
CA SER A 65 -5.54 -0.51 17.72
C SER A 65 -5.54 -2.02 17.46
N PHE A 66 -6.23 -2.47 16.40
CA PHE A 66 -6.39 -3.90 16.08
C PHE A 66 -5.04 -4.62 15.95
N ILE A 67 -4.09 -4.02 15.25
CA ILE A 67 -2.74 -4.59 15.06
C ILE A 67 -1.97 -4.61 16.35
N SER A 68 -2.04 -3.57 17.17
CA SER A 68 -1.38 -3.55 18.48
C SER A 68 -1.88 -4.66 19.40
N THR A 69 -3.18 -4.97 19.36
CA THR A 69 -3.76 -6.11 20.09
C THR A 69 -3.16 -7.43 19.63
N ILE A 70 -3.00 -7.64 18.31
CA ILE A 70 -2.36 -8.86 17.77
C ILE A 70 -0.91 -8.94 18.24
N ILE A 71 -0.16 -7.84 18.17
CA ILE A 71 1.26 -7.79 18.60
C ILE A 71 1.35 -8.15 20.08
N THR A 72 0.55 -7.54 20.95
CA THR A 72 0.55 -7.84 22.37
C THR A 72 0.23 -9.32 22.62
N TRP A 73 -0.81 -9.85 22.00
CA TRP A 73 -1.18 -11.26 22.13
C TRP A 73 -0.07 -12.23 21.69
N VAL A 74 0.61 -11.90 20.58
CA VAL A 74 1.75 -12.71 20.10
C VAL A 74 2.95 -12.60 21.03
N SER A 75 3.27 -11.40 21.52
CA SER A 75 4.41 -11.17 22.43
C SER A 75 4.24 -11.88 23.77
N GLU A 76 3.02 -11.97 24.28
CA GLU A 76 2.68 -12.69 25.52
C GLU A 76 2.56 -14.21 25.33
N SER A 77 2.44 -14.67 24.08
CA SER A 77 2.37 -16.09 23.75
C SER A 77 3.74 -16.77 23.85
N LYS A 78 3.75 -18.11 23.91
CA LYS A 78 4.99 -18.91 23.84
C LYS A 78 5.78 -18.71 22.53
N LEU A 79 5.15 -18.20 21.48
CA LEU A 79 5.76 -17.95 20.19
C LEU A 79 6.68 -16.72 20.24
N GLY A 80 6.29 -15.69 21.00
CA GLY A 80 7.02 -14.42 21.06
C GLY A 80 7.11 -13.70 19.72
N ILE A 81 7.77 -12.56 19.71
CA ILE A 81 8.09 -11.85 18.47
C ILE A 81 9.38 -12.42 17.88
N ASN A 82 9.26 -13.03 16.71
CA ASN A 82 10.37 -13.57 15.91
C ASN A 82 10.12 -13.24 14.43
N LEU A 83 11.06 -13.55 13.55
CA LEU A 83 10.95 -13.20 12.12
C LEU A 83 9.70 -13.77 11.44
N VAL A 84 9.25 -14.96 11.86
CA VAL A 84 8.04 -15.58 11.29
C VAL A 84 6.78 -14.84 11.74
N THR A 85 6.64 -14.62 13.05
CA THR A 85 5.49 -13.90 13.61
C THR A 85 5.46 -12.45 13.13
N ALA A 86 6.62 -11.79 13.03
CA ALA A 86 6.75 -10.44 12.47
C ALA A 86 6.34 -10.40 11.01
N SER A 87 6.71 -11.41 10.21
CA SER A 87 6.28 -11.51 8.80
C SER A 87 4.77 -11.64 8.68
N ILE A 88 4.15 -12.46 9.51
CA ILE A 88 2.68 -12.66 9.51
C ILE A 88 1.97 -11.37 9.93
N ILE A 89 2.42 -10.72 11.00
CA ILE A 89 1.87 -9.44 11.47
C ILE A 89 2.01 -8.37 10.39
N SER A 90 3.20 -8.27 9.77
CA SER A 90 3.45 -7.34 8.67
C SER A 90 2.54 -7.59 7.48
N ALA A 91 2.30 -8.85 7.11
CA ALA A 91 1.41 -9.23 6.01
C ALA A 91 -0.05 -8.83 6.32
N ILE A 92 -0.56 -9.19 7.49
CA ILE A 92 -1.93 -8.85 7.92
C ILE A 92 -2.09 -7.32 7.98
N GLY A 93 -1.12 -6.64 8.62
CA GLY A 93 -1.15 -5.19 8.75
C GLY A 93 -1.11 -4.48 7.39
N SER A 94 -0.26 -4.94 6.47
CA SER A 94 -0.15 -4.38 5.11
C SER A 94 -1.37 -4.66 4.24
N LEU A 95 -2.09 -5.77 4.47
CA LEU A 95 -3.38 -6.03 3.80
C LEU A 95 -4.48 -5.06 4.25
N LEU A 96 -4.44 -4.63 5.51
CA LEU A 96 -5.40 -3.69 6.07
C LEU A 96 -5.02 -2.23 5.81
N HIS A 97 -3.71 -1.93 5.84
CA HIS A 97 -3.15 -0.60 5.70
C HIS A 97 -2.18 -0.56 4.51
N SER A 98 -2.67 -0.22 3.32
CA SER A 98 -1.80 -0.09 2.14
C SER A 98 -1.13 1.28 2.01
N ASP A 99 -1.54 2.26 2.81
CA ASP A 99 -0.87 3.56 2.89
C ASP A 99 0.39 3.44 3.76
N LEU A 100 1.54 3.88 3.23
CA LEU A 100 2.83 3.73 3.91
C LEU A 100 2.85 4.41 5.29
N TYR A 101 2.27 5.60 5.41
CA TYR A 101 2.25 6.32 6.69
C TYR A 101 1.51 5.54 7.77
N TYR A 102 0.29 5.09 7.47
CA TYR A 102 -0.52 4.33 8.42
C TYR A 102 0.06 2.94 8.69
N THR A 103 0.69 2.32 7.70
CA THR A 103 1.35 1.02 7.87
C THR A 103 2.57 1.14 8.77
N VAL A 104 3.39 2.18 8.60
CA VAL A 104 4.53 2.43 9.49
C VAL A 104 4.06 2.77 10.89
N ALA A 105 3.11 3.68 11.04
CA ALA A 105 2.65 4.12 12.37
C ALA A 105 1.82 3.05 13.10
N GLY A 106 0.98 2.29 12.38
CA GLY A 106 0.04 1.34 12.98
C GLY A 106 0.54 -0.11 13.05
N VAL A 107 1.57 -0.47 12.28
CA VAL A 107 2.09 -1.85 12.21
C VAL A 107 3.56 -1.90 12.60
N TYR A 108 4.41 -1.20 11.84
CA TYR A 108 5.86 -1.28 12.01
C TYR A 108 6.31 -0.73 13.37
N SER A 109 5.88 0.47 13.75
CA SER A 109 6.31 1.08 15.01
C SER A 109 5.92 0.25 16.25
N PRO A 110 4.68 -0.24 16.40
CA PRO A 110 4.34 -1.15 17.50
C PRO A 110 5.09 -2.47 17.45
N LEU A 111 5.32 -3.02 16.24
CA LEU A 111 6.07 -4.27 16.07
C LEU A 111 7.51 -4.13 16.56
N ILE A 112 8.20 -3.08 16.13
CA ILE A 112 9.60 -2.81 16.52
C ILE A 112 9.71 -2.53 18.02
N SER A 113 8.75 -1.84 18.61
CA SER A 113 8.73 -1.59 20.04
C SER A 113 8.56 -2.86 20.89
N ALA A 114 8.05 -3.94 20.31
CA ALA A 114 7.87 -5.25 20.96
C ALA A 114 9.08 -6.18 20.76
N VAL A 115 10.09 -5.79 19.95
CA VAL A 115 11.32 -6.56 19.73
C VAL A 115 12.30 -6.28 20.86
N SER A 116 12.77 -7.34 21.53
CA SER A 116 13.71 -7.22 22.65
C SER A 116 15.17 -7.17 22.23
N ASP A 117 15.48 -7.68 21.04
CA ASP A 117 16.85 -7.76 20.53
C ASP A 117 17.13 -6.63 19.54
N GLU A 118 17.87 -5.63 19.99
CA GLU A 118 18.23 -4.46 19.19
C GLU A 118 19.13 -4.82 17.99
N SER A 119 19.92 -5.90 18.07
CA SER A 119 20.79 -6.32 16.98
C SER A 119 20.00 -6.77 15.73
N MET A 120 18.76 -7.23 15.92
CA MET A 120 17.88 -7.72 14.87
C MET A 120 16.97 -6.65 14.25
N LEU A 121 17.01 -5.40 14.73
CA LEU A 121 16.11 -4.33 14.25
C LEU A 121 16.20 -4.10 12.74
N ALA A 122 17.41 -4.14 12.16
CA ALA A 122 17.61 -4.01 10.73
C ALA A 122 16.93 -5.14 9.95
N THR A 123 17.02 -6.37 10.44
CA THR A 123 16.39 -7.56 9.84
C THR A 123 14.87 -7.47 9.90
N TYR A 124 14.32 -7.01 11.03
CA TYR A 124 12.87 -6.77 11.15
C TYR A 124 12.38 -5.65 10.22
N ALA A 125 13.16 -4.57 10.07
CA ALA A 125 12.86 -3.50 9.14
C ALA A 125 12.81 -4.00 7.68
N MET A 126 13.81 -4.77 7.26
CA MET A 126 13.88 -5.39 5.94
C MET A 126 12.73 -6.38 5.72
N THR A 127 12.39 -7.17 6.74
CA THR A 127 11.25 -8.10 6.72
C THR A 127 9.96 -7.34 6.46
N PHE A 128 9.69 -6.31 7.27
CA PHE A 128 8.49 -5.48 7.13
C PHE A 128 8.40 -4.85 5.74
N GLN A 129 9.46 -4.19 5.29
CA GLN A 129 9.48 -3.49 4.00
C GLN A 129 9.26 -4.45 2.82
N SER A 130 9.89 -5.62 2.86
CA SER A 130 9.77 -6.65 1.81
C SER A 130 8.34 -7.20 1.74
N ILE A 131 7.76 -7.54 2.89
CA ILE A 131 6.38 -8.04 2.98
C ILE A 131 5.38 -6.96 2.56
N TYR A 132 5.57 -5.71 3.02
CA TYR A 132 4.74 -4.57 2.60
C TYR A 132 4.76 -4.40 1.08
N GLY A 133 5.94 -4.45 0.45
CA GLY A 133 6.07 -4.33 -1.00
C GLY A 133 5.34 -5.46 -1.75
N ILE A 134 5.48 -6.70 -1.31
CA ILE A 134 4.80 -7.86 -1.91
C ILE A 134 3.28 -7.75 -1.75
N VAL A 135 2.82 -7.41 -0.55
CA VAL A 135 1.38 -7.25 -0.26
C VAL A 135 0.78 -6.10 -1.05
N GLY A 136 1.54 -5.01 -1.27
CA GLY A 136 1.11 -3.87 -2.09
C GLY A 136 0.74 -4.25 -3.54
N ILE A 137 1.33 -5.33 -4.08
CA ILE A 137 1.06 -5.81 -5.45
C ILE A 137 -0.30 -6.53 -5.54
N ILE A 138 -0.77 -7.15 -4.45
CA ILE A 138 -1.98 -7.98 -4.44
C ILE A 138 -3.03 -7.49 -3.45
N GLY A 139 -2.67 -6.56 -2.57
CA GLY A 139 -3.54 -6.11 -1.48
C GLY A 139 -4.81 -5.43 -1.99
N PRO A 140 -6.00 -5.85 -1.52
CA PRO A 140 -7.27 -5.25 -1.94
C PRO A 140 -7.46 -3.82 -1.44
N THR A 141 -6.67 -3.40 -0.47
CA THR A 141 -6.64 -2.03 0.07
C THR A 141 -5.65 -1.13 -0.64
N SER A 142 -4.85 -1.65 -1.59
CA SER A 142 -3.91 -0.85 -2.39
C SER A 142 -4.67 0.02 -3.38
N PHE A 143 -4.85 1.31 -3.03
CA PHE A 143 -5.59 2.23 -3.88
C PHE A 143 -4.97 2.38 -5.27
N LEU A 144 -3.64 2.37 -5.36
CA LEU A 144 -2.93 2.43 -6.64
C LEU A 144 -3.27 1.24 -7.53
N LEU A 145 -3.31 0.03 -6.95
CA LEU A 145 -3.71 -1.18 -7.65
C LEU A 145 -5.18 -1.09 -8.12
N ILE A 146 -6.09 -0.69 -7.22
CA ILE A 146 -7.52 -0.57 -7.55
C ILE A 146 -7.74 0.42 -8.69
N VAL A 147 -7.09 1.60 -8.63
CA VAL A 147 -7.19 2.62 -9.68
C VAL A 147 -6.64 2.10 -11.00
N ALA A 148 -5.46 1.46 -10.98
CA ALA A 148 -4.83 0.91 -12.18
C ALA A 148 -5.69 -0.18 -12.82
N LEU A 149 -6.20 -1.14 -12.05
CA LEU A 149 -7.04 -2.22 -12.55
C LEU A 149 -8.36 -1.68 -13.11
N LYS A 150 -8.95 -0.67 -12.47
CA LYS A 150 -10.16 -0.03 -12.95
C LYS A 150 -9.93 0.74 -14.24
N TYR A 151 -8.80 1.44 -14.35
CA TYR A 151 -8.43 2.17 -15.57
C TYR A 151 -8.23 1.22 -16.76
N LEU A 152 -7.66 0.03 -16.50
CA LEU A 152 -7.39 -0.98 -17.52
C LEU A 152 -8.58 -1.92 -17.77
N ASP A 153 -9.72 -1.73 -17.09
CA ASP A 153 -10.89 -2.63 -17.10
C ASP A 153 -10.54 -4.09 -16.80
N VAL A 154 -9.54 -4.32 -15.91
CA VAL A 154 -9.12 -5.65 -15.47
C VAL A 154 -9.79 -5.99 -14.14
N PRO A 155 -10.56 -7.11 -14.06
CA PRO A 155 -11.11 -7.57 -12.79
C PRO A 155 -10.00 -7.95 -11.79
N TYR A 156 -10.17 -7.56 -10.53
CA TYR A 156 -9.20 -7.86 -9.46
C TYR A 156 -8.89 -9.37 -9.35
N THR A 157 -9.91 -10.21 -9.47
CA THR A 157 -9.75 -11.68 -9.43
C THR A 157 -8.88 -12.21 -10.57
N SER A 158 -8.99 -11.62 -11.77
CA SER A 158 -8.15 -11.97 -12.92
C SER A 158 -6.70 -11.53 -12.70
N TRP A 159 -6.50 -10.35 -12.11
CA TRP A 159 -5.18 -9.88 -11.72
C TRP A 159 -4.51 -10.82 -10.73
N VAL A 160 -5.18 -11.17 -9.64
CA VAL A 160 -4.63 -12.09 -8.62
C VAL A 160 -4.30 -13.44 -9.22
N LYS A 161 -5.17 -14.00 -10.08
CA LYS A 161 -4.90 -15.26 -10.80
C LYS A 161 -3.70 -15.18 -11.74
N TYR A 162 -3.42 -14.04 -12.30
CA TYR A 162 -2.28 -13.84 -13.18
C TYR A 162 -0.97 -13.69 -12.40
N ILE A 163 -0.97 -12.85 -11.35
CA ILE A 163 0.24 -12.41 -10.66
C ILE A 163 0.72 -13.37 -9.56
N TRP A 164 -0.11 -14.29 -9.08
CA TRP A 164 0.18 -15.11 -7.89
C TRP A 164 1.51 -15.89 -7.97
N ARG A 165 1.87 -16.40 -9.15
CA ARG A 165 3.13 -17.12 -9.37
C ARG A 165 4.34 -16.22 -9.17
N PHE A 166 4.26 -15.00 -9.67
CA PHE A 166 5.29 -13.98 -9.49
C PHE A 166 5.41 -13.57 -8.03
N VAL A 167 4.30 -13.40 -7.34
CA VAL A 167 4.25 -13.10 -5.91
C VAL A 167 4.90 -14.22 -5.09
N LEU A 168 4.61 -15.49 -5.39
CA LEU A 168 5.25 -16.62 -4.72
C LEU A 168 6.77 -16.65 -4.97
N MET A 169 7.21 -16.37 -6.19
CA MET A 169 8.64 -16.29 -6.52
C MET A 169 9.33 -15.18 -5.73
N LEU A 170 8.73 -13.99 -5.65
CA LEU A 170 9.25 -12.88 -4.85
C LEU A 170 9.32 -13.27 -3.36
N LEU A 171 8.28 -13.93 -2.85
CA LEU A 171 8.23 -14.36 -1.46
C LEU A 171 9.35 -15.35 -1.14
N LEU A 172 9.63 -16.30 -2.03
CA LEU A 172 10.76 -17.23 -1.91
C LEU A 172 12.11 -16.50 -1.90
N ILE A 173 12.30 -15.52 -2.78
CA ILE A 173 13.53 -14.72 -2.83
C ILE A 173 13.70 -13.96 -1.50
N VAL A 174 12.64 -13.32 -1.00
CA VAL A 174 12.67 -12.60 0.28
C VAL A 174 13.02 -13.54 1.44
N ILE A 175 12.41 -14.72 1.51
CA ILE A 175 12.71 -15.71 2.54
C ILE A 175 14.19 -16.10 2.50
N LEU A 176 14.75 -16.37 1.31
CA LEU A 176 16.15 -16.71 1.15
C LEU A 176 17.08 -15.59 1.62
N VAL A 177 16.78 -14.34 1.25
CA VAL A 177 17.57 -13.16 1.69
C VAL A 177 17.50 -13.00 3.20
N LEU A 178 16.32 -13.11 3.81
CA LEU A 178 16.13 -12.99 5.24
C LEU A 178 16.82 -14.12 6.02
N LEU A 179 16.84 -15.35 5.49
CA LEU A 179 17.58 -16.45 6.08
C LEU A 179 19.09 -16.19 6.07
N VAL A 180 19.62 -15.66 4.96
CA VAL A 180 21.04 -15.27 4.89
C VAL A 180 21.35 -14.18 5.90
N MET A 181 20.51 -13.15 6.02
CA MET A 181 20.69 -12.05 6.99
C MET A 181 20.61 -12.54 8.45
N ALA A 182 19.81 -13.56 8.74
CA ALA A 182 19.70 -14.13 10.08
C ALA A 182 20.87 -15.04 10.47
N LEU A 183 21.71 -15.44 9.51
CA LEU A 183 22.89 -16.31 9.73
C LEU A 183 24.20 -15.51 9.84
N ILE A 184 24.20 -14.23 9.45
CA ILE A 184 25.34 -13.31 9.54
C ILE A 184 25.23 -12.44 10.78
#